data_a82d579d6a83b29c678465432653bfd9
#
_entry.id   a82d579d6a83b29c678465432653bfd9
#
_cell.length_a   1.000
_cell.length_b   1.000
_cell.length_c   1.000
_cell.angle_alpha   90.00
_cell.angle_beta   90.00
_cell.angle_gamma   90.00
#
_symmetry.space_group_name_H-M   'P 1'
#
loop_
_entity.id
_entity.type
_entity.pdbx_description
1 polymer ?
#
loop_
_entity_poly.entity_id
_entity_poly.type
_entity_poly.pdbx_seq_one_letter_code
_entity_poly.pdbx_strand_id
1 'polypeptide(L)'
;MPVFASEIKGPRSVRSSIPPGSMNKLQLEDRAAHDWYRFVLSFPPHLVSDYLRKFEVTAEDVVVDPFCGTGTTLVECKKHGIASIGVEANPMAHFASTVKTTWDASGAGLLAEAQAIARTVRARLESDGVPDDHDLPLFGNEKQRARQKLLSLPPEKMHLLLSNSISPVPLHKALVLLDQIDCAAGRLEKGFFRLALASALVQSIGNLHFGPEVGVGPPKQDAAAVVEWLGRVNGMAADLTALRPHRHISTTVLHADARNLAGLAAVLGLRKIAAVITSPPYPNEKDYTRTTRLESVILGFISDKAELQSFKRKLMRSNTRNVYKGDDDGQWVASNARVQELATRIESRRLELEKTSGFERMYAKVAELYFGGMARHFAVLRPFLKPGAMLAYVVGDQASFFQIMIRTGTILAEIAESLGYDVVGLDLFRTRLATATRQQLREEVLVLRWPGGGAR
;
A
#
# COMPACT_ATOMS: atom_id res chain seq x y z
N MET A 1 -33.52 7.14 36.07
CA MET A 1 -34.06 6.46 34.90
C MET A 1 -32.88 5.96 34.10
N PRO A 2 -32.73 4.67 33.82
CA PRO A 2 -31.57 4.14 33.12
C PRO A 2 -31.68 4.41 31.61
N VAL A 3 -30.63 5.02 31.07
CA VAL A 3 -30.44 5.26 29.63
C VAL A 3 -30.12 3.91 28.98
N PHE A 4 -30.90 3.55 27.99
CA PHE A 4 -30.75 2.35 27.18
C PHE A 4 -29.35 2.26 26.56
N ALA A 5 -28.55 1.31 27.04
CA ALA A 5 -27.43 0.78 26.29
C ALA A 5 -28.01 -0.06 25.14
N SER A 6 -27.99 0.46 23.92
CA SER A 6 -28.28 -0.35 22.75
C SER A 6 -27.18 -1.40 22.65
N GLU A 7 -27.53 -2.65 22.85
CA GLU A 7 -26.66 -3.80 22.57
C GLU A 7 -26.18 -3.73 21.12
N ILE A 8 -24.90 -3.45 20.93
CA ILE A 8 -24.24 -3.63 19.64
C ILE A 8 -24.33 -5.14 19.37
N LYS A 9 -25.17 -5.53 18.41
CA LYS A 9 -25.29 -6.93 17.96
C LYS A 9 -23.90 -7.46 17.68
N GLY A 10 -23.55 -8.58 18.32
CA GLY A 10 -22.27 -9.22 18.20
C GLY A 10 -21.87 -9.50 16.73
N PRO A 11 -20.58 -9.65 16.45
CA PRO A 11 -20.03 -9.70 15.10
C PRO A 11 -20.69 -10.79 14.27
N ARG A 12 -21.36 -10.42 13.17
CA ARG A 12 -21.80 -11.37 12.15
C ARG A 12 -20.58 -11.84 11.37
N SER A 13 -20.28 -13.14 11.41
CA SER A 13 -19.25 -13.71 10.58
C SER A 13 -19.68 -13.68 9.11
N VAL A 14 -18.91 -13.03 8.28
CA VAL A 14 -19.03 -13.20 6.81
C VAL A 14 -18.60 -14.65 6.53
N ARG A 15 -19.52 -15.52 6.15
CA ARG A 15 -19.19 -16.88 5.71
C ARG A 15 -18.53 -16.77 4.34
N SER A 16 -17.21 -16.64 4.31
CA SER A 16 -16.43 -16.81 3.09
C SER A 16 -16.43 -18.29 2.73
N SER A 17 -16.57 -18.60 1.44
CA SER A 17 -16.41 -19.95 0.90
C SER A 17 -14.96 -20.47 0.99
N ILE A 18 -14.04 -19.65 1.48
CA ILE A 18 -12.61 -19.90 1.55
C ILE A 18 -12.23 -20.49 2.91
N PRO A 19 -11.44 -21.58 2.95
CA PRO A 19 -10.98 -22.18 4.19
C PRO A 19 -10.22 -21.16 5.10
N PRO A 20 -10.38 -21.18 6.44
CA PRO A 20 -9.78 -20.21 7.35
C PRO A 20 -8.27 -20.01 7.19
N GLY A 21 -7.52 -21.02 6.80
CA GLY A 21 -6.06 -20.96 6.59
C GLY A 21 -5.62 -20.30 5.27
N SER A 22 -6.55 -20.04 4.33
CA SER A 22 -6.28 -19.45 3.01
C SER A 22 -6.87 -18.05 2.84
N MET A 23 -7.59 -17.53 3.83
CA MET A 23 -8.25 -16.20 3.79
C MET A 23 -7.33 -15.02 3.46
N ASN A 24 -6.02 -15.17 3.61
CA ASN A 24 -5.03 -14.12 3.29
C ASN A 24 -4.23 -14.41 2.04
N LYS A 25 -4.39 -15.58 1.45
CA LYS A 25 -3.62 -15.98 0.28
C LYS A 25 -4.33 -15.47 -0.95
N LEU A 26 -3.56 -14.91 -1.88
CA LEU A 26 -4.01 -14.61 -3.21
C LEU A 26 -4.35 -15.95 -3.91
N GLN A 27 -5.61 -16.13 -4.30
CA GLN A 27 -6.04 -17.32 -5.03
C GLN A 27 -5.47 -17.27 -6.45
N LEU A 28 -5.38 -18.41 -7.14
CA LEU A 28 -4.82 -18.47 -8.49
C LEU A 28 -5.63 -17.61 -9.47
N GLU A 29 -6.94 -17.64 -9.35
CA GLU A 29 -7.88 -16.85 -10.16
C GLU A 29 -7.74 -15.34 -9.94
N ASP A 30 -7.29 -14.91 -8.76
CA ASP A 30 -7.15 -13.49 -8.43
C ASP A 30 -5.84 -12.87 -8.92
N ARG A 31 -4.85 -13.69 -9.33
CA ARG A 31 -3.47 -13.23 -9.54
C ARG A 31 -3.30 -12.17 -10.61
N ALA A 32 -4.09 -12.22 -11.69
CA ALA A 32 -3.99 -11.29 -12.80
C ALA A 32 -4.04 -9.83 -12.33
N ALA A 33 -3.07 -9.04 -12.72
CA ALA A 33 -2.71 -7.70 -12.28
C ALA A 33 -2.25 -7.60 -10.81
N HIS A 34 -2.74 -8.44 -9.89
CA HIS A 34 -2.32 -8.35 -8.48
C HIS A 34 -0.86 -8.77 -8.27
N ASP A 35 -0.37 -9.78 -8.98
CA ASP A 35 1.00 -10.28 -8.88
C ASP A 35 2.03 -9.37 -9.58
N TRP A 36 1.64 -8.38 -10.37
CA TRP A 36 2.58 -7.48 -11.08
C TRP A 36 3.49 -6.74 -10.10
N TYR A 37 2.91 -6.27 -9.01
CA TYR A 37 3.64 -5.69 -7.88
C TYR A 37 2.78 -5.84 -6.63
N ARG A 38 3.29 -6.56 -5.63
CA ARG A 38 2.59 -6.81 -4.37
C ARG A 38 3.18 -5.98 -3.25
N PHE A 39 2.30 -5.34 -2.51
CA PHE A 39 2.63 -4.72 -1.24
C PHE A 39 2.33 -5.71 -0.10
N VAL A 40 3.28 -5.89 0.82
CA VAL A 40 3.19 -6.92 1.89
C VAL A 40 1.96 -6.76 2.80
N LEU A 41 1.36 -5.57 2.79
CA LEU A 41 0.26 -5.19 3.69
C LEU A 41 -1.08 -5.04 2.96
N SER A 42 -1.23 -5.57 1.75
CA SER A 42 -2.50 -5.56 1.01
C SER A 42 -3.49 -6.55 1.60
N PHE A 43 -4.77 -6.17 1.65
CA PHE A 43 -5.86 -7.10 1.93
C PHE A 43 -6.21 -7.93 0.68
N PRO A 44 -6.86 -9.10 0.84
CA PRO A 44 -7.09 -10.02 -0.27
C PRO A 44 -8.18 -9.53 -1.22
N PRO A 45 -8.05 -9.78 -2.54
CA PRO A 45 -9.01 -9.36 -3.57
C PRO A 45 -10.44 -9.85 -3.36
N HIS A 46 -10.62 -11.10 -2.92
CA HIS A 46 -11.95 -11.67 -2.69
C HIS A 46 -12.78 -10.88 -1.67
N LEU A 47 -12.12 -10.21 -0.71
CA LEU A 47 -12.80 -9.34 0.25
C LEU A 47 -13.48 -8.15 -0.46
N VAL A 48 -12.83 -7.58 -1.48
CA VAL A 48 -13.43 -6.52 -2.31
C VAL A 48 -14.68 -7.05 -3.02
N SER A 49 -14.57 -8.19 -3.70
CA SER A 49 -15.67 -8.80 -4.43
C SER A 49 -16.86 -9.13 -3.52
N ASP A 50 -16.58 -9.56 -2.26
CA ASP A 50 -17.63 -9.83 -1.27
C ASP A 50 -18.36 -8.54 -0.85
N TYR A 51 -17.63 -7.44 -0.64
CA TYR A 51 -18.27 -6.17 -0.28
C TYR A 51 -18.93 -5.46 -1.45
N LEU A 52 -18.42 -5.58 -2.67
CA LEU A 52 -19.13 -5.11 -3.87
C LEU A 52 -20.52 -5.78 -3.98
N ARG A 53 -20.58 -7.09 -3.76
CA ARG A 53 -21.83 -7.86 -3.76
C ARG A 53 -22.71 -7.51 -2.56
N LYS A 54 -22.14 -7.43 -1.34
CA LYS A 54 -22.87 -7.10 -0.11
C LYS A 54 -23.52 -5.71 -0.16
N PHE A 55 -22.89 -4.77 -0.86
CA PHE A 55 -23.36 -3.39 -1.02
C PHE A 55 -24.21 -3.20 -2.28
N GLU A 56 -24.45 -4.29 -3.03
CA GLU A 56 -25.22 -4.29 -4.26
C GLU A 56 -24.72 -3.24 -5.27
N VAL A 57 -23.38 -3.08 -5.37
CA VAL A 57 -22.75 -2.12 -6.27
C VAL A 57 -22.93 -2.56 -7.71
N THR A 58 -23.37 -1.65 -8.58
CA THR A 58 -23.64 -1.88 -9.99
C THR A 58 -22.61 -1.19 -10.90
N ALA A 59 -22.67 -1.46 -12.21
CA ALA A 59 -21.82 -0.82 -13.20
C ALA A 59 -22.06 0.71 -13.34
N GLU A 60 -23.20 1.22 -12.87
CA GLU A 60 -23.52 2.65 -12.90
C GLU A 60 -22.90 3.42 -11.73
N ASP A 61 -22.49 2.70 -10.71
CA ASP A 61 -21.94 3.25 -9.48
C ASP A 61 -20.46 3.64 -9.63
N VAL A 62 -19.98 4.44 -8.66
CA VAL A 62 -18.56 4.74 -8.49
C VAL A 62 -18.11 4.27 -7.11
N VAL A 63 -17.06 3.47 -7.10
CA VAL A 63 -16.37 3.01 -5.87
C VAL A 63 -15.12 3.84 -5.65
N VAL A 64 -14.85 4.22 -4.40
CA VAL A 64 -13.61 4.92 -4.04
C VAL A 64 -12.82 4.13 -3.03
N ASP A 65 -11.50 4.08 -3.23
CA ASP A 65 -10.53 3.60 -2.23
C ASP A 65 -9.59 4.75 -1.86
N PRO A 66 -9.82 5.43 -0.73
CA PRO A 66 -9.01 6.59 -0.32
C PRO A 66 -7.64 6.25 0.26
N PHE A 67 -7.32 4.97 0.41
CA PHE A 67 -6.00 4.46 0.80
C PHE A 67 -5.61 3.29 -0.10
N CYS A 68 -5.66 3.52 -1.42
CA CYS A 68 -5.69 2.42 -2.39
C CYS A 68 -4.39 1.60 -2.48
N GLY A 69 -3.31 2.07 -1.90
CA GLY A 69 -2.04 1.35 -1.94
C GLY A 69 -1.66 0.97 -3.37
N THR A 70 -1.44 -0.31 -3.60
CA THR A 70 -1.13 -0.85 -4.94
C THR A 70 -2.37 -1.24 -5.75
N GLY A 71 -3.56 -0.77 -5.36
CA GLY A 71 -4.78 -0.78 -6.17
C GLY A 71 -5.62 -2.06 -6.10
N THR A 72 -5.65 -2.78 -4.98
CA THR A 72 -6.45 -4.01 -4.86
C THR A 72 -7.93 -3.76 -5.17
N THR A 73 -8.56 -2.76 -4.52
CA THR A 73 -9.95 -2.39 -4.77
C THR A 73 -10.18 -1.98 -6.22
N LEU A 74 -9.26 -1.20 -6.79
CA LEU A 74 -9.41 -0.67 -8.14
C LEU A 74 -9.34 -1.76 -9.21
N VAL A 75 -8.41 -2.73 -9.05
CA VAL A 75 -8.29 -3.88 -9.94
C VAL A 75 -9.58 -4.72 -9.90
N GLU A 76 -10.09 -5.02 -8.70
CA GLU A 76 -11.31 -5.80 -8.58
C GLU A 76 -12.55 -5.05 -9.12
N CYS A 77 -12.70 -3.76 -8.81
CA CYS A 77 -13.77 -2.96 -9.41
C CYS A 77 -13.73 -3.03 -10.94
N LYS A 78 -12.52 -2.88 -11.54
CA LYS A 78 -12.36 -2.94 -12.99
C LYS A 78 -12.70 -4.32 -13.57
N LYS A 79 -12.28 -5.42 -12.90
CA LYS A 79 -12.68 -6.80 -13.29
C LYS A 79 -14.19 -7.01 -13.22
N HIS A 80 -14.88 -6.37 -12.28
CA HIS A 80 -16.33 -6.43 -12.13
C HIS A 80 -17.11 -5.42 -12.99
N GLY A 81 -16.44 -4.65 -13.86
CA GLY A 81 -17.08 -3.67 -14.73
C GLY A 81 -17.52 -2.39 -14.01
N ILE A 82 -16.97 -2.07 -12.85
CA ILE A 82 -17.36 -0.97 -11.98
C ILE A 82 -16.31 0.14 -12.05
N ALA A 83 -16.76 1.39 -12.28
CA ALA A 83 -15.89 2.54 -12.26
C ALA A 83 -15.32 2.80 -10.86
N SER A 84 -14.03 3.14 -10.77
CA SER A 84 -13.38 3.34 -9.48
C SER A 84 -12.37 4.48 -9.45
N ILE A 85 -12.18 5.06 -8.26
CA ILE A 85 -11.20 6.12 -8.02
C ILE A 85 -10.37 5.71 -6.80
N GLY A 86 -9.05 5.72 -6.96
CA GLY A 86 -8.09 5.54 -5.87
C GLY A 86 -7.47 6.85 -5.44
N VAL A 87 -7.16 6.98 -4.16
CA VAL A 87 -6.30 8.05 -3.64
C VAL A 87 -5.12 7.41 -2.93
N GLU A 88 -3.89 7.82 -3.28
CA GLU A 88 -2.67 7.27 -2.70
C GLU A 88 -1.61 8.37 -2.54
N ALA A 89 -1.06 8.47 -1.34
CA ALA A 89 -0.02 9.45 -1.03
C ALA A 89 1.41 8.94 -1.30
N ASN A 90 1.61 7.61 -1.32
CA ASN A 90 2.90 6.99 -1.63
C ASN A 90 3.12 7.00 -3.15
N PRO A 91 4.15 7.70 -3.67
CA PRO A 91 4.36 7.83 -5.11
C PRO A 91 4.61 6.49 -5.82
N MET A 92 5.30 5.54 -5.17
CA MET A 92 5.52 4.20 -5.74
C MET A 92 4.22 3.39 -5.78
N ALA A 93 3.42 3.44 -4.72
CA ALA A 93 2.14 2.73 -4.67
C ALA A 93 1.12 3.35 -5.64
N HIS A 94 1.07 4.70 -5.73
CA HIS A 94 0.30 5.42 -6.75
C HIS A 94 0.69 4.97 -8.17
N PHE A 95 1.99 4.93 -8.48
CA PHE A 95 2.49 4.44 -9.76
C PHE A 95 2.06 2.99 -10.02
N ALA A 96 2.24 2.11 -9.02
CA ALA A 96 1.87 0.71 -9.16
C ALA A 96 0.36 0.53 -9.39
N SER A 97 -0.49 1.24 -8.65
CA SER A 97 -1.94 1.16 -8.83
C SER A 97 -2.39 1.69 -10.20
N THR A 98 -1.75 2.76 -10.69
CA THR A 98 -1.99 3.30 -12.02
C THR A 98 -1.67 2.28 -13.11
N VAL A 99 -0.48 1.67 -13.07
CA VAL A 99 -0.08 0.67 -14.08
C VAL A 99 -0.95 -0.59 -13.99
N LYS A 100 -1.25 -1.08 -12.79
CA LYS A 100 -2.07 -2.28 -12.58
C LYS A 100 -3.51 -2.14 -13.08
N THR A 101 -3.99 -0.93 -13.23
CA THR A 101 -5.33 -0.63 -13.76
C THR A 101 -5.34 -0.16 -15.21
N THR A 102 -4.17 -0.09 -15.86
CA THR A 102 -4.02 0.22 -17.29
C THR A 102 -3.98 -1.08 -18.11
N TRP A 103 -5.03 -1.36 -18.92
CA TRP A 103 -5.18 -2.62 -19.65
C TRP A 103 -5.28 -2.44 -21.17
N ASP A 104 -4.84 -1.29 -21.67
CA ASP A 104 -4.90 -0.95 -23.11
C ASP A 104 -3.72 -1.49 -23.90
N ALA A 105 -2.61 -1.85 -23.24
CA ALA A 105 -1.41 -2.35 -23.88
C ALA A 105 -1.64 -3.73 -24.53
N SER A 106 -0.97 -3.97 -25.65
CA SER A 106 -0.92 -5.29 -26.29
C SER A 106 0.09 -6.19 -25.58
N GLY A 107 -0.34 -7.33 -25.03
CA GLY A 107 0.58 -8.27 -24.40
C GLY A 107 1.71 -8.74 -25.34
N ALA A 108 1.38 -9.04 -26.61
CA ALA A 108 2.39 -9.44 -27.60
C ALA A 108 3.37 -8.31 -27.93
N GLY A 109 2.85 -7.06 -28.09
CA GLY A 109 3.69 -5.88 -28.31
C GLY A 109 4.63 -5.61 -27.14
N LEU A 110 4.08 -5.67 -25.91
CA LEU A 110 4.85 -5.51 -24.67
C LEU A 110 6.01 -6.52 -24.59
N LEU A 111 5.73 -7.79 -24.90
CA LEU A 111 6.75 -8.85 -24.87
C LEU A 111 7.83 -8.66 -25.93
N ALA A 112 7.45 -8.31 -27.17
CA ALA A 112 8.40 -8.08 -28.27
C ALA A 112 9.35 -6.93 -27.95
N GLU A 113 8.84 -5.83 -27.41
CA GLU A 113 9.64 -4.67 -27.01
C GLU A 113 10.56 -5.00 -25.83
N ALA A 114 10.05 -5.72 -24.82
CA ALA A 114 10.86 -6.19 -23.69
C ALA A 114 12.02 -7.08 -24.12
N GLN A 115 11.79 -7.97 -25.09
CA GLN A 115 12.85 -8.83 -25.65
C GLN A 115 13.92 -8.01 -26.38
N ALA A 116 13.53 -6.95 -27.09
CA ALA A 116 14.49 -6.05 -27.75
C ALA A 116 15.35 -5.30 -26.69
N ILE A 117 14.73 -4.74 -25.67
CA ILE A 117 15.42 -4.11 -24.53
C ILE A 117 16.39 -5.11 -23.89
N ALA A 118 15.92 -6.33 -23.59
CA ALA A 118 16.73 -7.37 -22.95
C ALA A 118 17.99 -7.72 -23.77
N ARG A 119 17.88 -7.82 -25.10
CA ARG A 119 19.05 -8.06 -25.97
C ARG A 119 20.09 -6.95 -25.86
N THR A 120 19.65 -5.69 -25.94
CA THR A 120 20.54 -4.52 -25.82
C THR A 120 21.24 -4.47 -24.47
N VAL A 121 20.47 -4.69 -23.39
CA VAL A 121 21.00 -4.67 -22.01
C VAL A 121 22.02 -5.79 -21.81
N ARG A 122 21.73 -7.02 -22.27
CA ARG A 122 22.66 -8.15 -22.14
C ARG A 122 23.99 -7.88 -22.86
N ALA A 123 23.94 -7.40 -24.12
CA ALA A 123 25.15 -7.04 -24.85
C ALA A 123 25.97 -5.96 -24.10
N ARG A 124 25.33 -4.98 -23.50
CA ARG A 124 25.99 -3.97 -22.68
C ARG A 124 26.61 -4.58 -21.43
N LEU A 125 25.90 -5.41 -20.68
CA LEU A 125 26.40 -6.06 -19.47
C LEU A 125 27.56 -7.00 -19.75
N GLU A 126 27.56 -7.71 -20.90
CA GLU A 126 28.70 -8.50 -21.36
C GLU A 126 29.92 -7.61 -21.60
N SER A 127 29.75 -6.48 -22.31
CA SER A 127 30.83 -5.52 -22.54
C SER A 127 31.38 -4.89 -21.25
N ASP A 128 30.53 -4.72 -20.26
CA ASP A 128 30.90 -4.22 -18.93
C ASP A 128 31.54 -5.35 -18.07
N GLY A 129 31.59 -6.60 -18.55
CA GLY A 129 32.17 -7.78 -17.88
C GLY A 129 31.31 -8.33 -16.73
N VAL A 130 30.03 -8.00 -16.69
CA VAL A 130 29.05 -8.46 -15.69
C VAL A 130 27.83 -9.11 -16.38
N PRO A 131 28.00 -10.24 -17.06
CA PRO A 131 26.91 -10.89 -17.81
C PRO A 131 25.72 -11.20 -16.90
N ASP A 132 24.53 -11.29 -17.51
CA ASP A 132 23.27 -11.53 -16.78
C ASP A 132 22.90 -13.02 -16.83
N ASP A 133 23.80 -13.87 -16.34
CA ASP A 133 23.62 -15.32 -16.32
C ASP A 133 23.08 -15.79 -14.96
N HIS A 134 22.27 -16.87 -14.99
CA HIS A 134 21.83 -17.56 -13.78
C HIS A 134 22.95 -18.36 -13.12
N ASP A 135 23.86 -18.86 -13.93
CA ASP A 135 24.96 -19.66 -13.44
C ASP A 135 26.16 -18.75 -13.18
N LEU A 136 26.41 -18.49 -11.89
CA LEU A 136 27.70 -17.95 -11.47
C LEU A 136 28.77 -18.92 -11.96
N PRO A 137 29.75 -18.47 -12.76
CA PRO A 137 30.82 -19.35 -13.17
C PRO A 137 31.49 -19.93 -11.92
N LEU A 138 31.53 -21.25 -11.82
CA LEU A 138 32.15 -22.00 -10.72
C LEU A 138 33.59 -21.54 -10.43
N PHE A 139 34.22 -20.85 -11.39
CA PHE A 139 35.58 -20.32 -11.33
C PHE A 139 35.59 -18.85 -11.78
N GLY A 140 34.91 -17.97 -11.08
CA GLY A 140 34.93 -16.54 -11.37
C GLY A 140 36.24 -15.87 -10.94
N ASN A 141 36.94 -15.20 -11.85
CA ASN A 141 38.11 -14.39 -11.54
C ASN A 141 37.71 -13.14 -10.72
N GLU A 142 37.72 -13.24 -9.37
CA GLU A 142 37.45 -12.11 -8.47
C GLU A 142 38.33 -10.88 -8.78
N LYS A 143 39.58 -11.11 -9.26
CA LYS A 143 40.51 -10.03 -9.65
C LYS A 143 40.06 -9.25 -10.90
N GLN A 144 39.28 -9.86 -11.79
CA GLN A 144 38.76 -9.20 -12.98
C GLN A 144 37.57 -8.30 -12.66
N ARG A 145 36.71 -8.69 -11.69
CA ARG A 145 35.58 -7.90 -11.16
C ARG A 145 36.04 -6.63 -10.42
N ALA A 146 37.19 -6.65 -9.75
CA ALA A 146 37.72 -5.51 -9.01
C ALA A 146 38.15 -4.28 -9.87
N ARG A 147 38.25 -4.43 -11.19
CA ARG A 147 38.63 -3.36 -12.14
C ARG A 147 37.45 -2.77 -12.91
N GLN A 148 36.24 -3.25 -12.70
CA GLN A 148 35.07 -2.81 -13.45
C GLN A 148 34.51 -1.51 -12.87
N LYS A 149 34.25 -0.53 -13.73
CA LYS A 149 33.57 0.73 -13.37
C LYS A 149 32.05 0.48 -13.31
N LEU A 150 31.56 -0.02 -12.18
CA LEU A 150 30.14 -0.24 -11.98
C LEU A 150 29.40 1.09 -11.86
N LEU A 151 28.23 1.19 -12.50
CA LEU A 151 27.29 2.30 -12.26
C LEU A 151 26.79 2.23 -10.82
N SER A 152 26.63 3.40 -10.22
CA SER A 152 26.06 3.57 -8.89
C SER A 152 25.12 4.76 -8.88
N LEU A 153 24.27 4.83 -7.90
CA LEU A 153 23.48 6.04 -7.64
C LEU A 153 24.38 7.16 -7.10
N PRO A 154 24.01 8.44 -7.32
CA PRO A 154 24.66 9.56 -6.63
C PRO A 154 24.68 9.34 -5.12
N PRO A 155 25.72 9.82 -4.40
CA PRO A 155 25.84 9.60 -2.96
C PRO A 155 24.59 9.99 -2.15
N GLU A 156 23.94 11.08 -2.51
CA GLU A 156 22.70 11.57 -1.88
C GLU A 156 21.56 10.54 -1.96
N LYS A 157 21.39 9.91 -3.13
CA LYS A 157 20.39 8.84 -3.33
C LYS A 157 20.78 7.56 -2.59
N MET A 158 22.08 7.21 -2.59
CA MET A 158 22.57 6.04 -1.83
C MET A 158 22.27 6.18 -0.33
N HIS A 159 22.38 7.37 0.24
CA HIS A 159 22.05 7.64 1.66
C HIS A 159 20.55 7.51 1.99
N LEU A 160 19.67 7.54 1.00
CA LEU A 160 18.24 7.30 1.20
C LEU A 160 17.89 5.81 1.32
N LEU A 161 18.71 4.94 0.76
CA LEU A 161 18.51 3.50 0.82
C LEU A 161 18.69 2.95 2.24
N LEU A 162 18.05 1.82 2.51
CA LEU A 162 18.43 1.02 3.67
C LEU A 162 19.83 0.46 3.41
N SER A 163 20.70 0.55 4.42
CA SER A 163 22.07 0.06 4.31
C SER A 163 22.10 -1.39 3.81
N ASN A 164 22.91 -1.67 2.80
CA ASN A 164 23.04 -2.99 2.16
C ASN A 164 21.76 -3.57 1.54
N SER A 165 20.75 -2.73 1.25
CA SER A 165 19.49 -3.20 0.62
C SER A 165 19.67 -3.69 -0.82
N ILE A 166 20.77 -3.32 -1.48
CA ILE A 166 21.19 -3.83 -2.78
C ILE A 166 22.72 -3.84 -2.87
N SER A 167 23.28 -4.87 -3.50
CA SER A 167 24.72 -5.00 -3.70
C SER A 167 25.19 -4.31 -4.99
N PRO A 168 26.49 -3.97 -5.12
CA PRO A 168 26.97 -3.14 -6.24
C PRO A 168 26.72 -3.71 -7.63
N VAL A 169 26.96 -5.01 -7.87
CA VAL A 169 26.75 -5.64 -9.18
C VAL A 169 25.26 -5.72 -9.54
N PRO A 170 24.36 -6.21 -8.67
CA PRO A 170 22.91 -6.11 -8.91
C PRO A 170 22.42 -4.69 -9.15
N LEU A 171 22.95 -3.69 -8.43
CA LEU A 171 22.60 -2.28 -8.65
C LEU A 171 23.01 -1.80 -10.04
N HIS A 172 24.25 -2.08 -10.46
CA HIS A 172 24.73 -1.75 -11.79
C HIS A 172 23.82 -2.32 -12.90
N LYS A 173 23.51 -3.62 -12.83
CA LYS A 173 22.60 -4.29 -13.78
C LYS A 173 21.22 -3.63 -13.80
N ALA A 174 20.67 -3.32 -12.64
CA ALA A 174 19.38 -2.64 -12.54
C ALA A 174 19.40 -1.22 -13.14
N LEU A 175 20.49 -0.46 -12.96
CA LEU A 175 20.63 0.88 -13.52
C LEU A 175 20.82 0.85 -15.05
N VAL A 176 21.59 -0.11 -15.59
CA VAL A 176 21.72 -0.31 -17.04
C VAL A 176 20.36 -0.66 -17.67
N LEU A 177 19.60 -1.55 -17.01
CA LEU A 177 18.27 -1.93 -17.47
C LEU A 177 17.30 -0.74 -17.41
N LEU A 178 17.30 0.02 -16.33
CA LEU A 178 16.43 1.20 -16.16
C LEU A 178 16.74 2.26 -17.23
N ASP A 179 18.01 2.56 -17.49
CA ASP A 179 18.44 3.50 -18.51
C ASP A 179 17.91 3.09 -19.90
N GLN A 180 18.05 1.81 -20.25
CA GLN A 180 17.55 1.29 -21.52
C GLN A 180 16.01 1.32 -21.60
N ILE A 181 15.29 1.03 -20.52
CA ILE A 181 13.83 1.18 -20.45
C ILE A 181 13.43 2.63 -20.70
N ASP A 182 14.13 3.57 -20.05
CA ASP A 182 13.78 4.99 -20.14
C ASP A 182 14.10 5.59 -21.52
N CYS A 183 15.10 5.06 -22.22
CA CYS A 183 15.49 5.50 -23.57
C CYS A 183 14.65 4.86 -24.69
N ALA A 184 14.34 3.57 -24.59
CA ALA A 184 13.80 2.80 -25.72
C ALA A 184 12.29 2.56 -25.65
N ALA A 185 11.71 2.49 -24.44
CA ALA A 185 10.32 2.11 -24.29
C ALA A 185 9.33 3.20 -24.73
N GLY A 186 8.25 2.78 -25.38
CA GLY A 186 7.07 3.61 -25.64
C GLY A 186 6.44 4.14 -24.35
N ARG A 187 5.68 5.22 -24.46
CA ARG A 187 5.12 5.89 -23.27
C ARG A 187 4.23 4.99 -22.41
N LEU A 188 3.43 4.16 -23.06
CA LEU A 188 2.52 3.23 -22.38
C LEU A 188 3.28 2.06 -21.77
N GLU A 189 4.13 1.42 -22.55
CA GLU A 189 4.91 0.23 -22.22
C GLU A 189 5.92 0.52 -21.10
N LYS A 190 6.49 1.74 -21.06
CA LYS A 190 7.43 2.19 -20.04
C LYS A 190 6.88 1.99 -18.61
N GLY A 191 5.59 2.23 -18.39
CA GLY A 191 4.94 2.00 -17.11
C GLY A 191 5.07 0.54 -16.66
N PHE A 192 4.75 -0.41 -17.54
CA PHE A 192 4.84 -1.84 -17.25
C PHE A 192 6.29 -2.28 -17.00
N PHE A 193 7.22 -1.83 -17.82
CA PHE A 193 8.64 -2.19 -17.69
C PHE A 193 9.25 -1.68 -16.38
N ARG A 194 8.95 -0.45 -16.00
CA ARG A 194 9.39 0.11 -14.71
C ARG A 194 8.74 -0.59 -13.52
N LEU A 195 7.46 -0.98 -13.62
CA LEU A 195 6.78 -1.74 -12.57
C LEU A 195 7.36 -3.16 -12.44
N ALA A 196 7.66 -3.82 -13.56
CA ALA A 196 8.34 -5.11 -13.57
C ALA A 196 9.72 -5.03 -12.91
N LEU A 197 10.48 -3.95 -13.19
CA LEU A 197 11.77 -3.70 -12.54
C LEU A 197 11.61 -3.44 -11.04
N ALA A 198 10.62 -2.64 -10.63
CA ALA A 198 10.31 -2.43 -9.21
C ALA A 198 10.03 -3.75 -8.48
N SER A 199 9.21 -4.60 -9.09
CA SER A 199 8.89 -5.93 -8.56
C SER A 199 10.15 -6.82 -8.46
N ALA A 200 11.00 -6.80 -9.51
CA ALA A 200 12.26 -7.54 -9.53
C ALA A 200 13.25 -7.06 -8.45
N LEU A 201 13.39 -5.73 -8.29
CA LEU A 201 14.24 -5.12 -7.25
C LEU A 201 13.88 -5.62 -5.85
N VAL A 202 12.58 -5.68 -5.56
CA VAL A 202 12.08 -6.06 -4.23
C VAL A 202 12.20 -7.56 -3.97
N GLN A 203 11.89 -8.39 -4.97
CA GLN A 203 11.74 -9.83 -4.75
C GLN A 203 13.00 -10.65 -5.08
N SER A 204 13.81 -10.21 -6.06
CA SER A 204 14.88 -11.04 -6.63
C SER A 204 16.23 -10.36 -6.66
N ILE A 205 16.31 -9.07 -7.04
CA ILE A 205 17.58 -8.38 -7.30
C ILE A 205 18.18 -7.82 -6.00
N GLY A 206 17.36 -7.15 -5.18
CA GLY A 206 17.79 -6.56 -3.91
C GLY A 206 18.02 -7.60 -2.83
N ASN A 207 18.57 -7.14 -1.70
CA ASN A 207 18.84 -7.95 -0.51
C ASN A 207 17.71 -7.87 0.52
N LEU A 208 16.51 -7.41 0.11
CA LEU A 208 15.38 -7.24 1.00
C LEU A 208 14.75 -8.59 1.37
N HIS A 209 14.25 -8.68 2.59
CA HIS A 209 13.33 -9.73 3.00
C HIS A 209 12.16 -9.12 3.76
N PHE A 210 11.00 -9.75 3.65
CA PHE A 210 9.76 -9.26 4.24
C PHE A 210 9.28 -10.23 5.33
N GLY A 211 9.38 -9.75 6.56
CA GLY A 211 8.82 -10.35 7.76
C GLY A 211 7.75 -9.43 8.34
N PRO A 212 7.65 -9.32 9.68
CA PRO A 212 6.80 -8.31 10.33
C PRO A 212 7.14 -6.88 9.91
N GLU A 213 8.43 -6.62 9.63
CA GLU A 213 8.95 -5.40 9.00
C GLU A 213 9.88 -5.76 7.84
N VAL A 214 10.17 -4.76 6.97
CA VAL A 214 11.18 -4.91 5.94
C VAL A 214 12.57 -5.00 6.58
N GLY A 215 13.28 -6.07 6.30
CA GLY A 215 14.65 -6.31 6.71
C GLY A 215 15.60 -6.37 5.52
N VAL A 216 16.89 -6.38 5.82
CA VAL A 216 17.96 -6.58 4.84
C VAL A 216 18.62 -7.93 5.14
N GLY A 217 18.60 -8.81 4.16
CA GLY A 217 19.23 -10.12 4.21
C GLY A 217 20.72 -10.08 3.87
N PRO A 218 21.36 -11.23 3.72
CA PRO A 218 22.75 -11.32 3.29
C PRO A 218 22.97 -10.65 1.93
N PRO A 219 24.12 -9.97 1.73
CA PRO A 219 24.44 -9.36 0.44
C PRO A 219 24.57 -10.42 -0.66
N LYS A 220 23.87 -10.23 -1.77
CA LYS A 220 24.03 -11.04 -2.97
C LYS A 220 25.28 -10.58 -3.73
N GLN A 221 26.11 -11.50 -4.16
CA GLN A 221 27.26 -11.17 -5.02
C GLN A 221 26.80 -10.73 -6.41
N ASP A 222 25.75 -11.37 -6.92
CA ASP A 222 25.15 -11.09 -8.24
C ASP A 222 23.65 -11.43 -8.23
N ALA A 223 22.94 -11.00 -9.29
CA ALA A 223 21.55 -11.32 -9.57
C ALA A 223 21.29 -11.23 -11.08
N ALA A 224 20.52 -12.17 -11.63
CA ALA A 224 20.09 -12.18 -13.02
C ALA A 224 18.98 -11.14 -13.28
N ALA A 225 19.34 -9.87 -13.29
CA ALA A 225 18.40 -8.75 -13.27
C ALA A 225 17.48 -8.72 -14.52
N VAL A 226 18.04 -8.98 -15.71
CA VAL A 226 17.30 -8.97 -16.98
C VAL A 226 16.35 -10.17 -17.07
N VAL A 227 16.82 -11.35 -16.64
CA VAL A 227 16.00 -12.58 -16.63
C VAL A 227 14.80 -12.42 -15.71
N GLU A 228 15.03 -11.94 -14.48
CA GLU A 228 14.00 -11.71 -13.49
C GLU A 228 12.98 -10.66 -13.93
N TRP A 229 13.46 -9.58 -14.55
CA TRP A 229 12.61 -8.54 -15.11
C TRP A 229 11.76 -9.08 -16.27
N LEU A 230 12.38 -9.79 -17.22
CA LEU A 230 11.71 -10.32 -18.42
C LEU A 230 10.63 -11.36 -18.03
N GLY A 231 10.90 -12.18 -17.00
CA GLY A 231 9.90 -13.11 -16.46
C GLY A 231 8.64 -12.40 -15.94
N ARG A 232 8.80 -11.26 -15.29
CA ARG A 232 7.66 -10.45 -14.82
C ARG A 232 6.90 -9.79 -15.96
N VAL A 233 7.61 -9.26 -16.96
CA VAL A 233 6.97 -8.70 -18.15
C VAL A 233 6.18 -9.78 -18.90
N ASN A 234 6.70 -11.00 -19.00
CA ASN A 234 5.99 -12.12 -19.61
C ASN A 234 4.67 -12.44 -18.86
N GLY A 235 4.71 -12.46 -17.53
CA GLY A 235 3.49 -12.61 -16.72
C GLY A 235 2.47 -11.49 -16.97
N MET A 236 2.93 -10.23 -16.99
CA MET A 236 2.06 -9.08 -17.30
C MET A 236 1.44 -9.18 -18.70
N ALA A 237 2.22 -9.60 -19.71
CA ALA A 237 1.75 -9.76 -21.08
C ALA A 237 0.66 -10.83 -21.19
N ALA A 238 0.80 -11.93 -20.47
CA ALA A 238 -0.20 -12.99 -20.42
C ALA A 238 -1.49 -12.49 -19.77
N ASP A 239 -1.39 -11.81 -18.62
CA ASP A 239 -2.54 -11.27 -17.89
C ASP A 239 -3.31 -10.22 -18.71
N LEU A 240 -2.62 -9.34 -19.44
CA LEU A 240 -3.25 -8.32 -20.28
C LEU A 240 -4.21 -8.91 -21.33
N THR A 241 -3.93 -10.11 -21.83
CA THR A 241 -4.84 -10.81 -22.76
C THR A 241 -6.18 -11.12 -22.08
N ALA A 242 -6.15 -11.63 -20.85
CA ALA A 242 -7.34 -11.96 -20.07
C ALA A 242 -8.09 -10.70 -19.57
N LEU A 243 -7.37 -9.65 -19.23
CA LEU A 243 -7.93 -8.41 -18.68
C LEU A 243 -8.49 -7.46 -19.75
N ARG A 244 -8.11 -7.63 -21.01
CA ARG A 244 -8.47 -6.75 -22.14
C ARG A 244 -9.97 -6.47 -22.31
N PRO A 245 -10.90 -7.43 -22.07
CA PRO A 245 -12.33 -7.15 -22.17
C PRO A 245 -12.79 -5.97 -21.28
N HIS A 246 -12.16 -5.77 -20.13
CA HIS A 246 -12.50 -4.73 -19.17
C HIS A 246 -11.67 -3.43 -19.31
N ARG A 247 -10.84 -3.29 -20.37
CA ARG A 247 -9.96 -2.12 -20.53
C ARG A 247 -10.69 -0.77 -20.51
N HIS A 248 -11.91 -0.75 -21.04
CA HIS A 248 -12.75 0.45 -21.16
C HIS A 248 -13.35 0.95 -19.83
N ILE A 249 -13.31 0.13 -18.78
CA ILE A 249 -13.84 0.51 -17.46
C ILE A 249 -12.95 1.60 -16.85
N SER A 250 -13.60 2.73 -16.50
CA SER A 250 -12.89 3.89 -15.98
C SER A 250 -12.28 3.63 -14.61
N THR A 251 -10.99 3.87 -14.51
CA THR A 251 -10.25 3.85 -13.24
C THR A 251 -9.30 5.04 -13.20
N THR A 252 -9.35 5.80 -12.13
CA THR A 252 -8.46 6.96 -11.92
C THR A 252 -7.75 6.84 -10.60
N VAL A 253 -6.46 7.13 -10.57
CA VAL A 253 -5.68 7.15 -9.32
C VAL A 253 -5.15 8.56 -9.10
N LEU A 254 -5.49 9.15 -7.94
CA LEU A 254 -5.05 10.49 -7.53
C LEU A 254 -3.85 10.36 -6.59
N HIS A 255 -2.76 11.07 -6.90
CA HIS A 255 -1.62 11.20 -6.00
C HIS A 255 -1.91 12.28 -4.95
N ALA A 256 -2.57 11.91 -3.86
CA ALA A 256 -3.05 12.84 -2.85
C ALA A 256 -3.08 12.23 -1.45
N ASP A 257 -3.29 13.09 -0.45
CA ASP A 257 -3.49 12.74 0.96
C ASP A 257 -4.99 12.46 1.19
N ALA A 258 -5.33 11.33 1.77
CA ALA A 258 -6.70 10.95 2.10
C ALA A 258 -7.41 11.91 3.08
N ARG A 259 -6.66 12.80 3.75
CA ARG A 259 -7.20 13.89 4.58
C ARG A 259 -7.52 15.15 3.79
N ASN A 260 -7.23 15.16 2.48
CA ASN A 260 -7.55 16.23 1.54
C ASN A 260 -8.03 15.65 0.21
N LEU A 261 -9.33 15.49 0.08
CA LEU A 261 -9.98 14.85 -1.06
C LEU A 261 -10.51 15.85 -2.10
N ALA A 262 -10.03 17.10 -2.09
CA ALA A 262 -10.49 18.13 -3.03
C ALA A 262 -10.39 17.71 -4.51
N GLY A 263 -9.35 16.93 -4.86
CA GLY A 263 -9.17 16.40 -6.21
C GLY A 263 -10.28 15.45 -6.69
N LEU A 264 -11.05 14.85 -5.78
CA LEU A 264 -12.19 13.99 -6.15
C LEU A 264 -13.28 14.77 -6.93
N ALA A 265 -13.49 16.03 -6.61
CA ALA A 265 -14.51 16.85 -7.29
C ALA A 265 -14.30 16.90 -8.81
N ALA A 266 -13.04 17.06 -9.24
CA ALA A 266 -12.70 17.15 -10.67
C ALA A 266 -12.93 15.82 -11.42
N VAL A 267 -12.70 14.68 -10.75
CA VAL A 267 -12.86 13.35 -11.35
C VAL A 267 -14.31 12.87 -11.31
N LEU A 268 -15.02 13.14 -10.23
CA LEU A 268 -16.41 12.75 -10.06
C LEU A 268 -17.37 13.60 -10.95
N GLY A 269 -17.07 14.87 -11.18
CA GLY A 269 -18.01 15.79 -11.80
C GLY A 269 -19.29 15.88 -10.97
N LEU A 270 -20.44 15.51 -11.58
CA LEU A 270 -21.73 15.48 -10.90
C LEU A 270 -22.05 14.15 -10.21
N ARG A 271 -21.25 13.12 -10.44
CA ARG A 271 -21.46 11.80 -9.82
C ARG A 271 -21.14 11.84 -8.32
N LYS A 272 -21.73 10.92 -7.59
CA LYS A 272 -21.47 10.71 -6.17
C LYS A 272 -20.94 9.30 -5.93
N ILE A 273 -20.20 9.13 -4.87
CA ILE A 273 -19.63 7.85 -4.46
C ILE A 273 -20.74 6.96 -3.90
N ALA A 274 -20.89 5.78 -4.46
CA ALA A 274 -21.85 4.77 -4.01
C ALA A 274 -21.29 3.88 -2.90
N ALA A 275 -20.00 3.52 -3.00
CA ALA A 275 -19.34 2.73 -1.99
C ALA A 275 -17.88 3.13 -1.80
N VAL A 276 -17.38 2.88 -0.60
CA VAL A 276 -15.96 2.96 -0.24
C VAL A 276 -15.53 1.58 0.27
N ILE A 277 -14.46 1.04 -0.30
CA ILE A 277 -13.84 -0.21 0.15
C ILE A 277 -12.35 0.06 0.28
N THR A 278 -11.81 0.00 1.49
CA THR A 278 -10.44 0.47 1.77
C THR A 278 -9.82 -0.18 3.00
N SER A 279 -8.50 -0.13 3.08
CA SER A 279 -7.75 -0.48 4.29
C SER A 279 -6.76 0.64 4.64
N PRO A 280 -7.10 1.53 5.57
CA PRO A 280 -6.19 2.59 6.00
C PRO A 280 -4.96 2.01 6.71
N PRO A 281 -3.85 2.76 6.83
CA PRO A 281 -2.74 2.36 7.69
C PRO A 281 -3.20 2.08 9.12
N TYR A 282 -2.52 1.18 9.83
CA TYR A 282 -2.83 0.85 11.24
C TYR A 282 -1.89 1.60 12.18
N PRO A 283 -2.32 1.95 13.41
CA PRO A 283 -1.46 2.61 14.41
C PRO A 283 -0.50 1.60 15.06
N ASN A 284 0.56 1.21 14.35
CA ASN A 284 1.38 0.05 14.70
C ASN A 284 2.91 0.23 14.54
N GLU A 285 3.41 1.48 14.53
CA GLU A 285 4.84 1.81 14.39
C GLU A 285 5.49 1.40 13.05
N LYS A 286 4.74 0.90 12.08
CA LYS A 286 5.29 0.56 10.77
C LYS A 286 5.54 1.81 9.93
N ASP A 287 6.78 1.98 9.48
CA ASP A 287 7.14 3.03 8.53
C ASP A 287 6.93 2.53 7.09
N TYR A 288 5.77 2.82 6.54
CA TYR A 288 5.38 2.42 5.17
C TYR A 288 6.33 2.97 4.09
N THR A 289 7.10 4.02 4.38
CA THR A 289 8.10 4.53 3.43
C THR A 289 9.33 3.64 3.32
N ARG A 290 9.59 2.78 4.31
CA ARG A 290 10.71 1.84 4.28
C ARG A 290 10.43 0.64 3.37
N THR A 291 9.16 0.23 3.29
CA THR A 291 8.76 -0.94 2.49
C THR A 291 8.87 -0.73 0.99
N THR A 292 8.83 0.52 0.53
CA THR A 292 8.99 0.88 -0.90
C THR A 292 10.25 1.69 -1.16
N ARG A 293 11.20 1.74 -0.21
CA ARG A 293 12.33 2.65 -0.28
C ARG A 293 13.28 2.34 -1.43
N LEU A 294 13.63 1.07 -1.62
CA LEU A 294 14.60 0.63 -2.62
C LEU A 294 14.16 1.04 -4.03
N GLU A 295 12.99 0.58 -4.44
CA GLU A 295 12.45 0.84 -5.77
C GLU A 295 12.06 2.31 -5.95
N SER A 296 11.57 2.98 -4.90
CA SER A 296 11.24 4.42 -4.98
C SER A 296 12.47 5.29 -5.29
N VAL A 297 13.61 4.96 -4.72
CA VAL A 297 14.86 5.71 -4.95
C VAL A 297 15.46 5.34 -6.31
N ILE A 298 15.52 4.05 -6.66
CA ILE A 298 16.10 3.61 -7.94
C ILE A 298 15.29 4.14 -9.12
N LEU A 299 13.95 4.08 -9.03
CA LEU A 299 13.05 4.56 -10.09
C LEU A 299 12.87 6.09 -10.09
N GLY A 300 13.48 6.81 -9.14
CA GLY A 300 13.46 8.27 -9.11
C GLY A 300 12.19 8.91 -8.55
N PHE A 301 11.36 8.16 -7.80
CA PHE A 301 10.21 8.72 -7.09
C PHE A 301 10.61 9.49 -5.83
N ILE A 302 11.81 9.24 -5.32
CA ILE A 302 12.42 9.95 -4.20
C ILE A 302 13.88 10.18 -4.55
N SER A 303 14.26 11.45 -4.72
CA SER A 303 15.60 11.85 -5.16
C SER A 303 16.46 12.40 -4.04
N ASP A 304 15.83 12.96 -2.98
CA ASP A 304 16.54 13.57 -1.86
C ASP A 304 15.74 13.46 -0.54
N LYS A 305 16.36 13.97 0.52
CA LYS A 305 15.76 13.95 1.87
C LYS A 305 14.55 14.89 2.00
N ALA A 306 14.50 15.99 1.25
CA ALA A 306 13.40 16.95 1.30
C ALA A 306 12.15 16.35 0.66
N GLU A 307 12.29 15.69 -0.50
CA GLU A 307 11.19 14.94 -1.15
C GLU A 307 10.66 13.82 -0.24
N LEU A 308 11.57 13.06 0.39
CA LEU A 308 11.17 12.04 1.36
C LEU A 308 10.38 12.62 2.53
N GLN A 309 10.80 13.78 3.08
CA GLN A 309 10.06 14.45 4.15
C GLN A 309 8.71 14.99 3.66
N SER A 310 8.66 15.59 2.48
CA SER A 310 7.43 16.07 1.86
C SER A 310 6.43 14.93 1.68
N PHE A 311 6.88 13.80 1.15
CA PHE A 311 6.09 12.60 1.05
C PHE A 311 5.57 12.13 2.41
N LYS A 312 6.44 11.99 3.41
CA LYS A 312 6.04 11.55 4.76
C LYS A 312 4.96 12.44 5.39
N ARG A 313 4.97 13.75 5.11
CA ARG A 313 3.95 14.68 5.61
C ARG A 313 2.55 14.41 5.07
N LYS A 314 2.42 13.79 3.91
CA LYS A 314 1.13 13.40 3.29
C LYS A 314 0.58 12.08 3.83
N LEU A 315 1.39 11.29 4.56
CA LEU A 315 0.94 10.02 5.11
C LEU A 315 0.13 10.22 6.40
N MET A 316 -0.81 9.31 6.63
CA MET A 316 -1.48 9.15 7.92
C MET A 316 -0.45 8.89 9.03
N ARG A 317 -0.61 9.52 10.20
CA ARG A 317 0.31 9.36 11.33
C ARG A 317 0.08 8.02 12.02
N SER A 318 0.78 6.99 11.58
CA SER A 318 0.68 5.62 12.11
C SER A 318 1.91 5.17 12.91
N ASN A 319 2.98 5.98 12.88
CA ASN A 319 4.25 5.70 13.57
C ASN A 319 4.97 6.98 13.99
N THR A 320 5.88 6.86 14.95
CA THR A 320 6.61 7.99 15.56
C THR A 320 7.56 8.70 14.59
N ARG A 321 8.09 7.99 13.58
CA ARG A 321 9.02 8.56 12.60
C ARG A 321 8.36 9.53 11.61
N ASN A 322 7.03 9.59 11.61
CA ASN A 322 6.23 10.46 10.74
C ASN A 322 5.51 11.57 11.51
N VAL A 323 5.85 11.80 12.77
CA VAL A 323 5.28 12.90 13.57
C VAL A 323 6.13 14.16 13.38
N TYR A 324 5.49 15.27 13.12
CA TYR A 324 6.13 16.57 12.88
C TYR A 324 5.57 17.65 13.81
N LYS A 325 6.42 18.68 14.07
CA LYS A 325 6.02 19.86 14.84
C LYS A 325 5.00 20.69 14.07
N GLY A 326 3.80 20.60 14.16
CA GLY A 326 2.75 21.27 13.38
C GLY A 326 1.71 20.30 12.89
N ASP A 327 1.82 19.01 13.26
CA ASP A 327 0.74 18.07 13.08
C ASP A 327 -0.42 18.43 14.01
N ASP A 328 -1.59 18.72 13.43
CA ASP A 328 -2.75 19.26 14.12
C ASP A 328 -3.97 18.32 14.10
N ASP A 329 -3.85 17.16 13.45
CA ASP A 329 -4.96 16.21 13.32
C ASP A 329 -5.56 15.80 14.68
N GLY A 330 -4.77 15.82 15.77
CA GLY A 330 -5.27 15.50 17.13
C GLY A 330 -6.44 16.37 17.61
N GLN A 331 -6.59 17.60 17.07
CA GLN A 331 -7.73 18.49 17.40
C GLN A 331 -9.09 17.87 17.04
N TRP A 332 -9.15 17.04 15.98
CA TRP A 332 -10.37 16.38 15.54
C TRP A 332 -10.93 15.35 16.54
N VAL A 333 -10.13 14.95 17.50
CA VAL A 333 -10.49 13.98 18.56
C VAL A 333 -10.23 14.51 19.96
N ALA A 334 -10.00 15.82 20.11
CA ALA A 334 -9.76 16.44 21.42
C ALA A 334 -10.92 16.25 22.42
N SER A 335 -12.16 16.20 21.92
CA SER A 335 -13.37 15.93 22.72
C SER A 335 -13.76 14.44 22.78
N ASN A 336 -13.05 13.55 22.07
CA ASN A 336 -13.36 12.12 22.09
C ASN A 336 -12.76 11.46 23.35
N ALA A 337 -13.59 11.17 24.34
CA ALA A 337 -13.16 10.64 25.63
C ALA A 337 -12.34 9.35 25.50
N ARG A 338 -12.72 8.43 24.61
CA ARG A 338 -12.03 7.14 24.43
C ARG A 338 -10.62 7.30 23.85
N VAL A 339 -10.43 8.23 22.89
CA VAL A 339 -9.11 8.51 22.35
C VAL A 339 -8.22 9.16 23.39
N GLN A 340 -8.76 10.11 24.19
CA GLN A 340 -8.02 10.78 25.26
C GLN A 340 -7.66 9.80 26.40
N GLU A 341 -8.58 8.90 26.78
CA GLU A 341 -8.31 7.84 27.75
C GLU A 341 -7.20 6.89 27.24
N LEU A 342 -7.26 6.48 25.96
CA LEU A 342 -6.23 5.64 25.33
C LEU A 342 -4.87 6.32 25.40
N ALA A 343 -4.77 7.60 25.01
CA ALA A 343 -3.52 8.38 25.05
C ALA A 343 -2.97 8.47 26.48
N THR A 344 -3.84 8.75 27.46
CA THR A 344 -3.49 8.81 28.88
C THR A 344 -2.97 7.46 29.38
N ARG A 345 -3.62 6.35 29.03
CA ARG A 345 -3.18 4.99 29.42
C ARG A 345 -1.82 4.64 28.80
N ILE A 346 -1.57 5.01 27.54
CA ILE A 346 -0.28 4.81 26.90
C ILE A 346 0.82 5.59 27.63
N GLU A 347 0.57 6.86 27.96
CA GLU A 347 1.55 7.70 28.67
C GLU A 347 1.78 7.22 30.11
N SER A 348 0.74 6.87 30.86
CA SER A 348 0.87 6.29 32.19
C SER A 348 1.71 5.02 32.17
N ARG A 349 1.45 4.14 31.19
CA ARG A 349 2.22 2.89 31.03
C ARG A 349 3.68 3.15 30.68
N ARG A 350 3.96 4.18 29.87
CA ARG A 350 5.33 4.64 29.59
C ARG A 350 6.07 5.02 30.86
N LEU A 351 5.41 5.81 31.71
CA LEU A 351 5.98 6.27 33.00
C LEU A 351 6.22 5.09 33.95
N GLU A 352 5.24 4.17 34.09
CA GLU A 352 5.40 2.96 34.90
C GLU A 352 6.56 2.07 34.48
N LEU A 353 6.82 2.01 33.16
CA LEU A 353 7.94 1.24 32.57
C LEU A 353 9.24 2.03 32.52
N GLU A 354 9.29 3.26 33.04
CA GLU A 354 10.42 4.17 33.03
C GLU A 354 11.04 4.39 31.65
N LYS A 355 10.18 4.38 30.59
CA LYS A 355 10.61 4.51 29.20
C LYS A 355 10.91 5.97 28.86
N THR A 356 12.15 6.24 28.43
CA THR A 356 12.67 7.60 28.21
C THR A 356 13.08 7.90 26.78
N SER A 357 13.07 6.90 25.88
CA SER A 357 13.48 7.10 24.48
C SER A 357 12.58 8.12 23.76
N GLY A 358 13.13 8.86 22.82
CA GLY A 358 12.38 9.85 22.06
C GLY A 358 11.19 9.27 21.30
N PHE A 359 11.29 8.03 20.82
CA PHE A 359 10.20 7.33 20.13
C PHE A 359 9.07 6.97 21.09
N GLU A 360 9.39 6.38 22.24
CA GLU A 360 8.42 5.92 23.22
C GLU A 360 7.61 7.08 23.82
N ARG A 361 8.20 8.27 23.95
CA ARG A 361 7.51 9.49 24.38
C ARG A 361 6.44 9.96 23.40
N MET A 362 6.50 9.50 22.15
CA MET A 362 5.57 9.93 21.10
C MET A 362 4.38 8.99 20.90
N TYR A 363 4.33 7.83 21.55
CA TYR A 363 3.28 6.83 21.31
C TYR A 363 1.86 7.34 21.59
N ALA A 364 1.64 8.04 22.71
CA ALA A 364 0.37 8.66 23.01
C ALA A 364 -0.04 9.66 21.91
N LYS A 365 0.91 10.51 21.50
CA LYS A 365 0.69 11.50 20.44
C LYS A 365 0.39 10.87 19.07
N VAL A 366 1.06 9.77 18.73
CA VAL A 366 0.75 9.01 17.49
C VAL A 366 -0.68 8.50 17.52
N ALA A 367 -1.15 7.96 18.63
CA ALA A 367 -2.53 7.49 18.74
C ALA A 367 -3.54 8.64 18.52
N GLU A 368 -3.35 9.80 19.16
CA GLU A 368 -4.20 10.98 18.95
C GLU A 368 -4.18 11.44 17.48
N LEU A 369 -3.00 11.54 16.88
CA LEU A 369 -2.84 11.99 15.49
C LEU A 369 -3.43 11.00 14.49
N TYR A 370 -3.33 9.70 14.77
CA TYR A 370 -3.92 8.67 13.92
C TYR A 370 -5.44 8.78 13.89
N PHE A 371 -6.07 8.74 15.07
CA PHE A 371 -7.52 8.81 15.17
C PHE A 371 -8.07 10.17 14.73
N GLY A 372 -7.35 11.24 15.00
CA GLY A 372 -7.67 12.58 14.49
C GLY A 372 -7.58 12.67 12.97
N GLY A 373 -6.54 12.11 12.37
CA GLY A 373 -6.42 12.02 10.92
C GLY A 373 -7.54 11.22 10.27
N MET A 374 -7.98 10.12 10.90
CA MET A 374 -9.14 9.35 10.43
C MET A 374 -10.45 10.11 10.60
N ALA A 375 -10.62 10.85 11.71
CA ALA A 375 -11.79 11.73 11.89
C ALA A 375 -11.87 12.79 10.78
N ARG A 376 -10.74 13.46 10.51
CA ARG A 376 -10.63 14.42 9.41
C ARG A 376 -10.96 13.77 8.06
N HIS A 377 -10.41 12.57 7.80
CA HIS A 377 -10.72 11.82 6.59
C HIS A 377 -12.22 11.55 6.43
N PHE A 378 -12.90 11.03 7.46
CA PHE A 378 -14.34 10.83 7.44
C PHE A 378 -15.10 12.14 7.16
N ALA A 379 -14.70 13.24 7.78
CA ALA A 379 -15.34 14.53 7.60
C ALA A 379 -15.21 15.06 6.16
N VAL A 380 -14.02 15.00 5.55
CA VAL A 380 -13.78 15.50 4.19
C VAL A 380 -14.35 14.60 3.10
N LEU A 381 -14.67 13.35 3.41
CA LEU A 381 -15.27 12.40 2.48
C LEU A 381 -16.78 12.64 2.28
N ARG A 382 -17.49 13.08 3.32
CA ARG A 382 -18.97 13.26 3.33
C ARG A 382 -19.56 13.99 2.11
N PRO A 383 -19.00 15.13 1.65
CA PRO A 383 -19.58 15.88 0.53
C PRO A 383 -19.63 15.10 -0.78
N PHE A 384 -18.81 14.05 -0.92
CA PHE A 384 -18.70 13.24 -2.13
C PHE A 384 -19.63 12.01 -2.13
N LEU A 385 -20.12 11.59 -0.97
CA LEU A 385 -20.97 10.42 -0.81
C LEU A 385 -22.42 10.68 -1.30
N LYS A 386 -23.03 9.70 -1.94
CA LYS A 386 -24.47 9.70 -2.16
C LYS A 386 -25.20 9.34 -0.88
N PRO A 387 -26.45 9.85 -0.63
CA PRO A 387 -27.28 9.31 0.44
C PRO A 387 -27.42 7.79 0.31
N GLY A 388 -27.23 7.06 1.40
CA GLY A 388 -27.23 5.60 1.43
C GLY A 388 -25.90 4.94 1.04
N ALA A 389 -24.85 5.70 0.71
CA ALA A 389 -23.54 5.14 0.39
C ALA A 389 -23.02 4.23 1.51
N MET A 390 -22.47 3.08 1.12
CA MET A 390 -21.93 2.07 2.02
C MET A 390 -20.40 2.12 2.07
N LEU A 391 -19.83 1.99 3.26
CA LEU A 391 -18.39 2.09 3.45
C LEU A 391 -17.86 0.86 4.21
N ALA A 392 -16.79 0.25 3.72
CA ALA A 392 -16.09 -0.87 4.34
C ALA A 392 -14.63 -0.47 4.60
N TYR A 393 -14.27 -0.33 5.88
CA TYR A 393 -12.92 -0.04 6.32
C TYR A 393 -12.31 -1.28 6.95
N VAL A 394 -11.33 -1.90 6.27
CA VAL A 394 -10.57 -3.05 6.82
C VAL A 394 -9.56 -2.54 7.82
N VAL A 395 -9.73 -2.88 9.09
CA VAL A 395 -8.90 -2.40 10.19
C VAL A 395 -8.51 -3.54 11.13
N GLY A 396 -7.43 -3.35 11.87
CA GLY A 396 -6.95 -4.37 12.78
C GLY A 396 -6.67 -3.84 14.17
N ASP A 397 -6.98 -4.66 15.18
CA ASP A 397 -6.53 -4.43 16.55
C ASP A 397 -5.01 -4.37 16.63
N GLN A 398 -4.49 -3.50 17.46
CA GLN A 398 -3.04 -3.31 17.67
C GLN A 398 -2.69 -3.32 19.16
N ALA A 399 -1.47 -3.74 19.47
CA ALA A 399 -0.91 -3.71 20.82
C ALA A 399 0.56 -3.25 20.78
N SER A 400 0.91 -2.39 19.83
CA SER A 400 2.30 -1.96 19.59
C SER A 400 2.82 -0.97 20.62
N PHE A 401 1.92 -0.19 21.26
CA PHE A 401 2.29 0.83 22.23
C PHE A 401 2.24 0.25 23.66
N PHE A 402 3.37 -0.21 24.15
CA PHE A 402 3.54 -0.83 25.47
C PHE A 402 2.55 -1.96 25.78
N GLN A 403 2.17 -2.72 24.77
CA GLN A 403 1.21 -3.83 24.84
C GLN A 403 -0.22 -3.39 25.24
N ILE A 404 -0.53 -2.10 25.16
CA ILE A 404 -1.89 -1.62 25.36
C ILE A 404 -2.73 -1.97 24.13
N MET A 405 -3.85 -2.68 24.38
CA MET A 405 -4.77 -3.08 23.34
C MET A 405 -5.52 -1.86 22.76
N ILE A 406 -5.38 -1.65 21.47
CA ILE A 406 -6.10 -0.64 20.68
C ILE A 406 -7.16 -1.35 19.85
N ARG A 407 -8.41 -1.20 20.20
CA ARG A 407 -9.57 -1.71 19.46
C ARG A 407 -9.92 -0.74 18.34
N THR A 408 -9.14 -0.77 17.25
CA THR A 408 -9.17 0.22 16.17
C THR A 408 -10.57 0.36 15.58
N GLY A 409 -11.22 -0.75 15.24
CA GLY A 409 -12.58 -0.74 14.66
C GLY A 409 -13.61 -0.08 15.56
N THR A 410 -13.58 -0.38 16.86
CA THR A 410 -14.52 0.20 17.86
C THR A 410 -14.33 1.71 17.99
N ILE A 411 -13.08 2.19 18.07
CA ILE A 411 -12.79 3.63 18.21
C ILE A 411 -13.20 4.37 16.94
N LEU A 412 -12.92 3.82 15.76
CA LEU A 412 -13.31 4.43 14.49
C LEU A 412 -14.82 4.44 14.28
N ALA A 413 -15.55 3.43 14.78
CA ALA A 413 -17.01 3.41 14.76
C ALA A 413 -17.60 4.61 15.55
N GLU A 414 -17.14 4.84 16.78
CA GLU A 414 -17.57 5.97 17.60
C GLU A 414 -17.25 7.33 16.97
N ILE A 415 -16.05 7.45 16.35
CA ILE A 415 -15.67 8.66 15.63
C ILE A 415 -16.58 8.89 14.41
N ALA A 416 -16.85 7.85 13.63
CA ALA A 416 -17.72 7.95 12.46
C ALA A 416 -19.15 8.33 12.84
N GLU A 417 -19.69 7.72 13.92
CA GLU A 417 -21.01 8.03 14.45
C GLU A 417 -21.12 9.50 14.89
N SER A 418 -20.10 10.01 15.59
CA SER A 418 -20.04 11.43 15.98
C SER A 418 -20.00 12.40 14.80
N LEU A 419 -19.61 11.93 13.60
CA LEU A 419 -19.58 12.67 12.37
C LEU A 419 -20.84 12.44 11.49
N GLY A 420 -21.85 11.74 12.01
CA GLY A 420 -23.15 11.54 11.36
C GLY A 420 -23.24 10.34 10.44
N TYR A 421 -22.29 9.40 10.50
CA TYR A 421 -22.43 8.10 9.84
C TYR A 421 -23.26 7.15 10.71
N ASP A 422 -24.03 6.28 10.07
CA ASP A 422 -24.64 5.14 10.74
C ASP A 422 -23.63 4.00 10.83
N VAL A 423 -23.39 3.46 12.01
CA VAL A 423 -22.58 2.25 12.20
C VAL A 423 -23.44 1.03 11.93
N VAL A 424 -23.20 0.34 10.81
CA VAL A 424 -23.93 -0.88 10.42
C VAL A 424 -23.41 -2.09 11.19
N GLY A 425 -22.09 -2.17 11.42
CA GLY A 425 -21.47 -3.22 12.20
C GLY A 425 -19.95 -3.31 12.08
N LEU A 426 -19.41 -4.29 12.80
CA LEU A 426 -18.01 -4.72 12.74
C LEU A 426 -18.01 -6.19 12.33
N ASP A 427 -17.70 -6.45 11.06
CA ASP A 427 -17.62 -7.82 10.55
C ASP A 427 -16.23 -8.39 10.87
N LEU A 428 -16.17 -9.49 11.60
CA LEU A 428 -14.91 -10.17 11.89
C LEU A 428 -14.40 -10.84 10.62
N PHE A 429 -13.24 -10.37 10.11
CA PHE A 429 -12.58 -10.97 8.97
C PHE A 429 -11.70 -12.15 9.40
N ARG A 430 -10.82 -11.95 10.38
CA ARG A 430 -9.97 -12.99 10.96
C ARG A 430 -9.42 -12.59 12.32
N THR A 431 -8.85 -13.56 13.02
CA THR A 431 -8.06 -13.34 14.23
C THR A 431 -6.61 -13.77 14.02
N ARG A 432 -5.70 -13.10 14.69
CA ARG A 432 -4.29 -13.49 14.81
C ARG A 432 -3.84 -13.38 16.26
N LEU A 433 -2.95 -14.28 16.68
CA LEU A 433 -2.39 -14.22 18.02
C LEU A 433 -1.24 -13.18 18.03
N ALA A 434 -1.30 -12.24 18.97
CA ALA A 434 -0.20 -11.31 19.21
C ALA A 434 0.97 -12.05 19.87
N THR A 435 2.15 -12.00 19.28
CA THR A 435 3.35 -12.72 19.79
C THR A 435 3.73 -12.26 21.20
N ALA A 436 3.65 -10.96 21.49
CA ALA A 436 4.08 -10.38 22.75
C ALA A 436 3.06 -10.54 23.90
N THR A 437 1.75 -10.35 23.60
CA THR A 437 0.70 -10.34 24.62
C THR A 437 -0.06 -11.65 24.72
N ARG A 438 0.10 -12.55 23.75
CA ARG A 438 -0.71 -13.76 23.53
C ARG A 438 -2.23 -13.49 23.48
N GLN A 439 -2.63 -12.26 23.25
CA GLN A 439 -4.02 -11.87 23.07
C GLN A 439 -4.44 -12.04 21.61
N GLN A 440 -5.70 -12.33 21.38
CA GLN A 440 -6.26 -12.35 20.04
C GLN A 440 -6.43 -10.90 19.52
N LEU A 441 -5.78 -10.61 18.42
CA LEU A 441 -5.97 -9.40 17.64
C LEU A 441 -6.95 -9.72 16.53
N ARG A 442 -8.02 -8.93 16.45
CA ARG A 442 -9.04 -9.07 15.42
C ARG A 442 -8.66 -8.19 14.22
N GLU A 443 -8.81 -8.71 13.03
CA GLU A 443 -8.94 -7.90 11.82
C GLU A 443 -10.42 -7.90 11.46
N GLU A 444 -10.99 -6.71 11.40
CA GLU A 444 -12.41 -6.46 11.25
C GLU A 444 -12.66 -5.54 10.07
N VAL A 445 -13.85 -5.61 9.51
CA VAL A 445 -14.34 -4.62 8.57
C VAL A 445 -15.38 -3.76 9.26
N LEU A 446 -15.04 -2.49 9.49
CA LEU A 446 -16.00 -1.50 9.96
C LEU A 446 -16.92 -1.13 8.79
N VAL A 447 -18.18 -1.45 8.93
CA VAL A 447 -19.22 -1.16 7.93
C VAL A 447 -20.02 0.04 8.39
N LEU A 448 -19.99 1.10 7.55
CA LEU A 448 -20.70 2.35 7.79
C LEU A 448 -21.69 2.60 6.65
N ARG A 449 -22.73 3.38 6.94
CA ARG A 449 -23.65 3.96 5.95
C ARG A 449 -23.67 5.47 6.11
N TRP A 450 -23.61 6.19 4.99
CA TRP A 450 -23.85 7.61 4.96
C TRP A 450 -25.35 7.87 4.74
N PRO A 451 -26.11 8.36 5.74
CA PRO A 451 -27.56 8.54 5.58
C PRO A 451 -27.94 9.67 4.63
N GLY A 452 -26.98 10.57 4.33
CA GLY A 452 -27.29 11.83 3.64
C GLY A 452 -27.73 12.91 4.62
N GLY A 453 -27.55 14.19 4.23
CA GLY A 453 -27.87 15.35 5.06
C GLY A 453 -26.64 16.19 5.37
N GLY A 454 -26.82 17.51 5.42
CA GLY A 454 -25.79 18.45 5.85
C GLY A 454 -25.38 18.17 7.29
N ALA A 455 -24.17 18.58 7.65
CA ALA A 455 -23.65 18.51 9.01
C ALA A 455 -24.73 19.02 10.00
N ARG A 456 -25.10 18.14 10.96
CA ARG A 456 -25.82 18.57 12.16
C ARG A 456 -24.89 19.40 13.04
#